data_d9ea749c39838b28704011c6f0ea2c78
#
_entry.id   d9ea749c39838b28704011c6f0ea2c78
#
_cell.length_a   1.000
_cell.length_b   1.000
_cell.length_c   1.000
_cell.angle_alpha   90.00
_cell.angle_beta   90.00
_cell.angle_gamma   90.00
#
_symmetry.space_group_name_H-M   'P 1'
#
loop_
_entity.id
_entity.type
_entity.pdbx_description
1 polymer ?
#
loop_
_entity_poly.entity_id
_entity_poly.type
_entity_poly.pdbx_seq_one_letter_code
_entity_poly.pdbx_strand_id
1 'polypeptide(L)'
;MKKVPIKELREDLKEELKEELVPDSEILDKQRMGEEMYHKLEIRRDVKDSIVVIIASILYAINVNVFVNAGNLLPGGATGISLLLQHICRTFLHISVPYSLFSILLNAVPATICYRVVGKKYTLRSVLCIFVTSIAVDAIPSHFVTDDLL
;
A
#
# COMPACT_ATOMS: atom_id res chain seq x y z
N MET A 1 37.14 26.88 59.57
CA MET A 1 36.94 26.75 58.12
C MET A 1 37.94 25.74 57.59
N LYS A 2 37.44 24.48 57.26
CA LYS A 2 38.29 23.44 56.64
C LYS A 2 38.49 23.80 55.20
N LYS A 3 39.70 24.03 54.76
CA LYS A 3 40.06 24.18 53.34
C LYS A 3 40.02 22.83 52.72
N VAL A 4 38.98 22.58 51.93
CA VAL A 4 38.89 21.40 51.07
C VAL A 4 40.02 21.49 50.04
N PRO A 5 40.87 20.47 49.90
CA PRO A 5 41.99 20.50 48.96
C PRO A 5 41.46 20.55 47.53
N ILE A 6 42.04 21.40 46.71
CA ILE A 6 41.64 21.65 45.32
C ILE A 6 41.59 20.35 44.48
N LYS A 7 42.30 19.32 44.89
CA LYS A 7 42.26 17.99 44.24
C LYS A 7 40.95 17.26 44.45
N GLU A 8 40.37 17.29 45.66
CA GLU A 8 39.05 16.68 45.92
C GLU A 8 37.95 17.41 45.16
N LEU A 9 37.98 18.73 45.15
CA LEU A 9 37.01 19.52 44.38
C LEU A 9 37.06 19.26 42.87
N ARG A 10 38.24 18.92 42.36
CA ARG A 10 38.44 18.61 40.94
C ARG A 10 37.98 17.19 40.60
N GLU A 11 38.02 16.27 41.54
CA GLU A 11 37.52 14.90 41.34
C GLU A 11 36.02 14.85 41.46
N ASP A 12 35.44 15.55 42.44
CA ASP A 12 34.01 15.71 42.59
C ASP A 12 33.36 16.38 41.35
N LEU A 13 33.97 17.45 40.83
CA LEU A 13 33.54 18.10 39.58
C LEU A 13 33.68 17.19 38.35
N LYS A 14 34.65 16.29 38.32
CA LYS A 14 34.82 15.32 37.24
C LYS A 14 33.79 14.20 37.31
N GLU A 15 33.38 13.79 38.51
CA GLU A 15 32.30 12.81 38.69
C GLU A 15 30.94 13.43 38.36
N GLU A 16 30.64 14.65 38.81
CA GLU A 16 29.43 15.38 38.41
C GLU A 16 29.35 15.60 36.89
N LEU A 17 30.44 16.03 36.24
CA LEU A 17 30.52 16.17 34.79
C LEU A 17 30.39 14.82 34.05
N LYS A 18 30.83 13.73 34.66
CA LYS A 18 30.71 12.41 34.09
C LYS A 18 29.26 11.85 34.20
N GLU A 19 28.60 12.20 35.31
CA GLU A 19 27.19 11.87 35.53
C GLU A 19 26.27 12.70 34.61
N GLU A 20 26.61 13.94 34.32
CA GLU A 20 25.89 14.83 33.41
C GLU A 20 26.15 14.51 31.93
N LEU A 21 27.31 13.92 31.56
CA LEU A 21 27.65 13.52 30.18
C LEU A 21 27.21 12.13 29.79
N VAL A 22 26.85 11.26 30.76
CA VAL A 22 26.35 9.90 30.50
C VAL A 22 24.93 9.89 29.96
N PRO A 23 24.03 10.86 30.26
CA PRO A 23 22.65 10.81 29.74
C PRO A 23 22.54 10.99 28.23
N ASP A 24 23.42 11.73 27.58
CA ASP A 24 23.24 12.06 26.16
C ASP A 24 23.45 10.86 25.22
N SER A 25 24.39 9.98 25.51
CA SER A 25 24.60 8.77 24.70
C SER A 25 23.51 7.74 24.90
N GLU A 26 22.99 7.60 26.12
CA GLU A 26 21.92 6.67 26.45
C GLU A 26 20.57 7.16 25.92
N ILE A 27 20.33 8.46 25.94
CA ILE A 27 19.15 9.09 25.33
C ILE A 27 19.20 8.95 23.80
N LEU A 28 20.36 9.17 23.18
CA LEU A 28 20.57 8.98 21.74
C LEU A 28 20.37 7.53 21.32
N ASP A 29 20.85 6.57 22.10
CA ASP A 29 20.67 5.15 21.82
C ASP A 29 19.20 4.70 22.01
N LYS A 30 18.51 5.23 23.01
CA LYS A 30 17.06 5.01 23.18
C LYS A 30 16.25 5.63 22.04
N GLN A 31 16.63 6.80 21.57
CA GLN A 31 16.00 7.44 20.41
C GLN A 31 16.23 6.64 19.13
N ARG A 32 17.46 6.19 18.87
CA ARG A 32 17.78 5.32 17.72
C ARG A 32 17.02 4.00 17.76
N MET A 33 17.00 3.32 18.91
CA MET A 33 16.21 2.09 19.07
C MET A 33 14.72 2.33 18.88
N GLY A 34 14.22 3.48 19.35
CA GLY A 34 12.84 3.90 19.12
C GLY A 34 12.55 4.06 17.63
N GLU A 35 13.39 4.79 16.90
CA GLU A 35 13.22 5.01 15.44
C GLU A 35 13.32 3.70 14.64
N GLU A 36 14.27 2.82 14.96
CA GLU A 36 14.39 1.52 14.31
C GLU A 36 13.17 0.63 14.57
N MET A 37 12.65 0.65 15.79
CA MET A 37 11.46 -0.12 16.16
C MET A 37 10.20 0.44 15.47
N TYR A 38 10.05 1.77 15.41
CA TYR A 38 8.98 2.41 14.65
C TYR A 38 9.05 2.05 13.16
N HIS A 39 10.23 2.10 12.58
CA HIS A 39 10.44 1.76 11.17
C HIS A 39 10.10 0.28 10.89
N LYS A 40 10.50 -0.64 11.77
CA LYS A 40 10.14 -2.07 11.64
C LYS A 40 8.64 -2.32 11.79
N LEU A 41 7.98 -1.62 12.71
CA LEU A 41 6.53 -1.74 12.91
C LEU A 41 5.76 -1.14 11.73
N GLU A 42 6.25 -0.04 11.16
CA GLU A 42 5.65 0.59 9.99
C GLU A 42 5.74 -0.33 8.76
N ILE A 43 6.92 -0.91 8.50
CA ILE A 43 7.12 -1.90 7.42
C ILE A 43 6.20 -3.12 7.60
N ARG A 44 6.12 -3.68 8.81
CA ARG A 44 5.23 -4.82 9.07
C ARG A 44 3.76 -4.51 8.81
N ARG A 45 3.33 -3.30 9.16
CA ARG A 45 1.97 -2.83 8.90
C ARG A 45 1.74 -2.66 7.41
N ASP A 46 2.67 -2.02 6.71
CA ASP A 46 2.60 -1.80 5.26
C ASP A 46 2.55 -3.12 4.48
N VAL A 47 3.29 -4.14 4.90
CA VAL A 47 3.25 -5.48 4.31
C VAL A 47 1.92 -6.17 4.57
N LYS A 48 1.40 -6.13 5.80
CA LYS A 48 0.08 -6.70 6.12
C LYS A 48 -1.03 -6.06 5.30
N ASP A 49 -1.04 -4.73 5.24
CA ASP A 49 -2.03 -3.98 4.46
C ASP A 49 -1.95 -4.33 2.97
N SER A 50 -0.74 -4.50 2.43
CA SER A 50 -0.54 -4.92 1.04
C SER A 50 -1.06 -6.33 0.76
N ILE A 51 -0.87 -7.27 1.69
CA ILE A 51 -1.42 -8.63 1.57
C ILE A 51 -2.95 -8.60 1.57
N VAL A 52 -3.56 -7.83 2.47
CA VAL A 52 -5.01 -7.68 2.52
C VAL A 52 -5.56 -7.08 1.22
N VAL A 53 -4.87 -6.07 0.66
CA VAL A 53 -5.23 -5.47 -0.62
C VAL A 53 -5.17 -6.49 -1.76
N ILE A 54 -4.15 -7.33 -1.81
CA ILE A 54 -4.01 -8.37 -2.84
C ILE A 54 -5.16 -9.39 -2.73
N ILE A 55 -5.47 -9.87 -1.53
CA ILE A 55 -6.57 -10.82 -1.31
C ILE A 55 -7.91 -10.19 -1.72
N ALA A 56 -8.17 -8.96 -1.30
CA ALA A 56 -9.37 -8.23 -1.67
C ALA A 56 -9.49 -8.02 -3.18
N SER A 57 -8.37 -7.74 -3.86
CA SER A 57 -8.32 -7.57 -5.31
C SER A 57 -8.67 -8.85 -6.07
N ILE A 58 -8.20 -10.00 -5.59
CA ILE A 58 -8.52 -11.32 -6.17
C ILE A 58 -10.00 -11.63 -5.97
N LEU A 59 -10.54 -11.42 -4.76
CA LEU A 59 -11.97 -11.63 -4.48
C LEU A 59 -12.84 -10.71 -5.35
N TYR A 60 -12.42 -9.46 -5.54
CA TYR A 60 -13.12 -8.53 -6.42
C TYR A 60 -13.08 -8.98 -7.88
N ALA A 61 -11.94 -9.49 -8.37
CA ALA A 61 -11.80 -10.01 -9.72
C ALA A 61 -12.71 -11.22 -9.97
N ILE A 62 -12.81 -12.13 -9.00
CA ILE A 62 -13.76 -13.25 -9.04
C ILE A 62 -15.20 -12.73 -9.12
N ASN A 63 -15.54 -11.75 -8.28
CA ASN A 63 -16.87 -11.14 -8.31
C ASN A 63 -17.21 -10.56 -9.68
N VAL A 64 -16.30 -9.81 -10.30
CA VAL A 64 -16.48 -9.24 -11.64
C VAL A 64 -16.69 -10.33 -12.69
N ASN A 65 -15.90 -11.40 -12.65
CA ASN A 65 -16.03 -12.48 -13.63
C ASN A 65 -17.31 -13.31 -13.44
N VAL A 66 -17.70 -13.58 -12.18
CA VAL A 66 -18.87 -14.40 -11.87
C VAL A 66 -20.17 -13.64 -12.08
N PHE A 67 -20.29 -12.46 -11.47
CA PHE A 67 -21.59 -11.76 -11.44
C PHE A 67 -21.76 -10.77 -12.58
N VAL A 68 -20.70 -10.10 -12.99
CA VAL A 68 -20.77 -9.05 -14.00
C VAL A 68 -20.77 -9.64 -15.40
N ASN A 69 -19.82 -10.51 -15.71
CA ASN A 69 -19.70 -11.10 -17.03
C ASN A 69 -20.78 -12.17 -17.27
N ALA A 70 -21.08 -13.03 -16.30
CA ALA A 70 -22.12 -14.03 -16.42
C ALA A 70 -23.55 -13.44 -16.42
N GLY A 71 -23.75 -12.38 -15.64
CA GLY A 71 -25.06 -11.70 -15.54
C GLY A 71 -25.29 -10.62 -16.61
N ASN A 72 -24.35 -10.36 -17.53
CA ASN A 72 -24.38 -9.21 -18.44
C ASN A 72 -24.67 -7.88 -17.74
N LEU A 73 -24.24 -7.76 -16.50
CA LEU A 73 -24.41 -6.56 -15.69
C LEU A 73 -23.24 -5.61 -15.92
N LEU A 74 -23.53 -4.33 -16.07
CA LEU A 74 -22.51 -3.29 -16.13
C LEU A 74 -22.38 -2.66 -14.75
N PRO A 75 -21.29 -2.92 -13.99
CA PRO A 75 -21.06 -2.23 -12.74
C PRO A 75 -20.87 -0.73 -12.99
N GLY A 76 -21.21 0.09 -12.03
CA GLY A 76 -20.99 1.53 -12.11
C GLY A 76 -19.50 1.92 -12.02
N GLY A 77 -19.21 3.19 -12.30
CA GLY A 77 -17.88 3.77 -12.16
C GLY A 77 -16.87 3.37 -13.23
N ALA A 78 -15.59 3.53 -12.93
CA ALA A 78 -14.49 3.28 -13.87
C ALA A 78 -14.46 1.83 -14.38
N THR A 79 -14.82 0.87 -13.53
CA THR A 79 -14.91 -0.56 -13.90
C THR A 79 -15.95 -0.78 -14.99
N GLY A 80 -17.14 -0.20 -14.84
CA GLY A 80 -18.21 -0.33 -15.83
C GLY A 80 -17.85 0.31 -17.16
N ILE A 81 -17.22 1.48 -17.12
CA ILE A 81 -16.74 2.14 -18.34
C ILE A 81 -15.67 1.29 -19.04
N SER A 82 -14.75 0.68 -18.27
CA SER A 82 -13.71 -0.20 -18.82
C SER A 82 -14.31 -1.42 -19.52
N LEU A 83 -15.31 -2.06 -18.91
CA LEU A 83 -16.02 -3.21 -19.49
C LEU A 83 -16.85 -2.82 -20.72
N LEU A 84 -17.51 -1.66 -20.66
CA LEU A 84 -18.27 -1.13 -21.80
C LEU A 84 -17.35 -0.86 -22.99
N LEU A 85 -16.20 -0.20 -22.77
CA LEU A 85 -15.21 0.05 -23.81
C LEU A 85 -14.67 -1.24 -24.41
N GLN A 86 -14.37 -2.24 -23.56
CA GLN A 86 -13.96 -3.56 -24.01
C GLN A 86 -15.03 -4.22 -24.89
N HIS A 87 -16.29 -4.15 -24.46
CA HIS A 87 -17.43 -4.70 -25.22
C HIS A 87 -17.61 -4.00 -26.57
N ILE A 88 -17.52 -2.68 -26.61
CA ILE A 88 -17.58 -1.88 -27.85
C ILE A 88 -16.44 -2.25 -28.79
N CYS A 89 -15.20 -2.32 -28.30
CA CYS A 89 -14.05 -2.71 -29.13
C CYS A 89 -14.22 -4.11 -29.72
N ARG A 90 -14.73 -5.05 -28.92
CA ARG A 90 -14.98 -6.41 -29.37
C ARG A 90 -16.08 -6.49 -30.42
N THR A 91 -17.16 -5.72 -30.25
CA THR A 91 -18.36 -5.79 -31.12
C THR A 91 -18.16 -5.00 -32.42
N PHE A 92 -17.59 -3.79 -32.34
CA PHE A 92 -17.48 -2.90 -33.51
C PHE A 92 -16.15 -3.01 -34.23
N LEU A 93 -15.04 -3.17 -33.50
CA LEU A 93 -13.69 -3.22 -34.12
C LEU A 93 -13.19 -4.66 -34.30
N HIS A 94 -13.88 -5.67 -33.77
CA HIS A 94 -13.44 -7.08 -33.78
C HIS A 94 -12.04 -7.28 -33.19
N ILE A 95 -11.61 -6.37 -32.30
CA ILE A 95 -10.33 -6.43 -31.61
C ILE A 95 -10.58 -6.87 -30.18
N SER A 96 -9.91 -7.94 -29.74
CA SER A 96 -9.96 -8.36 -28.35
C SER A 96 -8.92 -7.58 -27.55
N VAL A 97 -9.35 -6.52 -26.88
CA VAL A 97 -8.50 -5.72 -25.99
C VAL A 97 -8.68 -6.22 -24.56
N PRO A 98 -7.59 -6.46 -23.80
CA PRO A 98 -7.71 -6.91 -22.42
C PRO A 98 -8.35 -5.84 -21.54
N TYR A 99 -9.14 -6.27 -20.55
CA TYR A 99 -9.76 -5.37 -19.57
C TYR A 99 -8.74 -4.50 -18.82
N SER A 100 -7.57 -5.08 -18.52
CA SER A 100 -6.49 -4.39 -17.80
C SER A 100 -6.07 -3.09 -18.46
N LEU A 101 -6.03 -3.03 -19.79
CA LEU A 101 -5.62 -1.81 -20.51
C LEU A 101 -6.57 -0.64 -20.20
N PHE A 102 -7.87 -0.85 -20.34
CA PHE A 102 -8.86 0.20 -20.09
C PHE A 102 -8.97 0.55 -18.61
N SER A 103 -8.89 -0.44 -17.73
CA SER A 103 -8.94 -0.25 -16.30
C SER A 103 -7.75 0.60 -15.80
N ILE A 104 -6.55 0.30 -16.22
CA ILE A 104 -5.35 1.06 -15.84
C ILE A 104 -5.41 2.48 -16.41
N LEU A 105 -5.80 2.64 -17.68
CA LEU A 105 -5.87 3.94 -18.33
C LEU A 105 -6.88 4.87 -17.66
N LEU A 106 -8.10 4.37 -17.38
CA LEU A 106 -9.14 5.16 -16.73
C LEU A 106 -8.77 5.53 -15.29
N ASN A 107 -8.12 4.63 -14.57
CA ASN A 107 -7.73 4.86 -13.18
C ASN A 107 -6.42 5.66 -13.04
N ALA A 108 -5.65 5.84 -14.11
CA ALA A 108 -4.42 6.64 -14.08
C ALA A 108 -4.69 8.12 -13.76
N VAL A 109 -5.80 8.68 -14.28
CA VAL A 109 -6.16 10.08 -14.02
C VAL A 109 -6.47 10.34 -12.56
N PRO A 110 -7.45 9.66 -11.92
CA PRO A 110 -7.71 9.84 -10.50
C PRO A 110 -6.51 9.45 -9.63
N ALA A 111 -5.74 8.43 -9.99
CA ALA A 111 -4.54 8.04 -9.27
C ALA A 111 -3.48 9.17 -9.24
N THR A 112 -3.30 9.88 -10.34
CA THR A 112 -2.37 11.02 -10.42
C THR A 112 -2.81 12.17 -9.53
N ILE A 113 -4.11 12.45 -9.48
CA ILE A 113 -4.68 13.47 -8.61
C ILE A 113 -4.52 13.06 -7.13
N CYS A 114 -4.86 11.83 -6.79
CA CYS A 114 -4.73 11.29 -5.44
C CYS A 114 -3.27 11.29 -4.95
N TYR A 115 -2.30 11.06 -5.84
CA TYR A 115 -0.88 11.10 -5.48
C TYR A 115 -0.47 12.47 -4.92
N ARG A 116 -1.04 13.56 -5.48
CA ARG A 116 -0.73 14.93 -5.04
C ARG A 116 -1.52 15.35 -3.80
N VAL A 117 -2.76 14.89 -3.65
CA VAL A 117 -3.70 15.35 -2.62
C VAL A 117 -3.67 14.49 -1.37
N VAL A 118 -3.68 13.17 -1.52
CA VAL A 118 -3.83 12.22 -0.41
C VAL A 118 -2.49 11.70 0.11
N GLY A 119 -1.51 11.58 -0.78
CA GLY A 119 -0.14 11.15 -0.43
C GLY A 119 0.29 9.84 -1.06
N LYS A 120 1.62 9.67 -1.07
CA LYS A 120 2.30 8.59 -1.82
C LYS A 120 1.91 7.18 -1.35
N LYS A 121 1.86 6.93 -0.04
CA LYS A 121 1.61 5.58 0.52
C LYS A 121 0.21 5.08 0.18
N TYR A 122 -0.79 5.94 0.31
CA TYR A 122 -2.18 5.59 -0.01
C TYR A 122 -2.37 5.34 -1.50
N THR A 123 -1.87 6.23 -2.34
CA THR A 123 -1.97 6.11 -3.80
C THR A 123 -1.26 4.86 -4.31
N LEU A 124 -0.09 4.52 -3.77
CA LEU A 124 0.65 3.32 -4.16
C LEU A 124 -0.16 2.04 -3.86
N ARG A 125 -0.83 1.97 -2.71
CA ARG A 125 -1.71 0.84 -2.37
C ARG A 125 -2.93 0.75 -3.29
N SER A 126 -3.52 1.90 -3.64
CA SER A 126 -4.64 1.96 -4.56
C SER A 126 -4.24 1.53 -5.97
N VAL A 127 -3.10 1.97 -6.46
CA VAL A 127 -2.55 1.56 -7.76
C VAL A 127 -2.23 0.05 -7.75
N LEU A 128 -1.66 -0.48 -6.67
CA LEU A 128 -1.43 -1.91 -6.50
C LEU A 128 -2.76 -2.69 -6.60
N CYS A 129 -3.80 -2.22 -5.92
CA CYS A 129 -5.13 -2.83 -5.97
C CYS A 129 -5.67 -2.87 -7.40
N ILE A 130 -5.64 -1.74 -8.11
CA ILE A 130 -6.10 -1.64 -9.50
C ILE A 130 -5.32 -2.58 -10.41
N PHE A 131 -4.00 -2.62 -10.27
CA PHE A 131 -3.12 -3.45 -11.08
C PHE A 131 -3.39 -4.95 -10.86
N VAL A 132 -3.42 -5.39 -9.60
CA VAL A 132 -3.71 -6.79 -9.26
C VAL A 132 -5.11 -7.20 -9.72
N THR A 133 -6.12 -6.36 -9.47
CA THR A 133 -7.49 -6.63 -9.92
C THR A 133 -7.57 -6.74 -11.44
N SER A 134 -6.94 -5.83 -12.16
CA SER A 134 -6.99 -5.81 -13.62
C SER A 134 -6.37 -7.06 -14.23
N ILE A 135 -5.21 -7.48 -13.73
CA ILE A 135 -4.57 -8.73 -14.18
C ILE A 135 -5.42 -9.95 -13.78
N ALA A 136 -5.95 -9.96 -12.56
CA ALA A 136 -6.75 -11.09 -12.09
C ALA A 136 -8.04 -11.26 -12.88
N VAL A 137 -8.70 -10.16 -13.30
CA VAL A 137 -9.88 -10.21 -14.16
C VAL A 137 -9.54 -10.81 -15.52
N ASP A 138 -8.41 -10.42 -16.12
CA ASP A 138 -7.98 -10.96 -17.42
C ASP A 138 -7.48 -12.41 -17.32
N ALA A 139 -6.90 -12.81 -16.18
CA ALA A 139 -6.33 -14.14 -15.95
C ALA A 139 -7.40 -15.20 -15.65
N ILE A 140 -8.56 -14.81 -15.09
CA ILE A 140 -9.66 -15.73 -14.76
C ILE A 140 -10.60 -15.78 -15.96
N PRO A 141 -10.58 -16.81 -16.81
CA PRO A 141 -11.50 -16.92 -17.93
C PRO A 141 -12.93 -17.12 -17.43
N SER A 142 -13.87 -16.39 -18.00
CA SER A 142 -15.31 -16.46 -17.66
C SER A 142 -15.92 -17.86 -17.86
N HIS A 143 -15.29 -18.73 -18.64
CA HIS A 143 -15.72 -20.09 -18.88
C HIS A 143 -15.66 -21.02 -17.66
N PHE A 144 -14.77 -20.74 -16.69
CA PHE A 144 -14.64 -21.61 -15.51
C PHE A 144 -15.83 -21.58 -14.57
N VAL A 145 -16.69 -20.60 -14.68
CA VAL A 145 -17.80 -20.39 -13.72
C VAL A 145 -19.16 -20.77 -14.33
N THR A 146 -19.29 -20.72 -15.65
CA THR A 146 -20.58 -20.99 -16.32
C THR A 146 -20.83 -22.48 -16.59
N ASP A 147 -19.77 -23.26 -16.84
CA ASP A 147 -19.94 -24.65 -17.23
C ASP A 147 -20.11 -25.62 -16.05
N ASP A 148 -19.66 -25.24 -14.83
CA ASP A 148 -19.78 -26.10 -13.64
C ASP A 148 -20.93 -25.73 -12.70
N LEU A 149 -21.64 -24.66 -12.92
CA LEU A 149 -22.71 -24.15 -12.03
C LEU A 149 -24.13 -24.14 -12.66
N LEU A 150 -24.28 -24.50 -13.91
CA LEU A 150 -25.57 -24.66 -14.64
C LEU A 150 -25.70 -26.06 -15.22
#